data_cdf6c7f004e01c460d9f6426128b4ec6
#
_entry.id   cdf6c7f004e01c460d9f6426128b4ec6
#
_cell.length_a   1.000
_cell.length_b   1.000
_cell.length_c   1.000
_cell.angle_alpha   90.00
_cell.angle_beta   90.00
_cell.angle_gamma   90.00
#
_symmetry.space_group_name_H-M   'P 1'
#
loop_
_entity.id
_entity.type
_entity.pdbx_description
1 polymer ?
#
loop_
_entity_poly.entity_id
_entity_poly.type
_entity_poly.pdbx_seq_one_letter_code
_entity_poly.pdbx_strand_id
1 'polypeptide(L)'
;AGRPQHERSCRAHPQCVLHHRADVSSGNTPPFTKSLIYNHSTKDSKGPSVNEDGSAVAFGRADDVIMVWKAAEGTARVLASNTYDSTGDCDISADGNWAAYETKSVYNIELTSTASGSIALVVNEDATSGERASDPSVSGDGEYVAYVRDRR
;
A
#
# COMPACT_ATOMS: atom_id res chain seq x y z
N ALA A 1 -37.20 11.89 17.93
CA ALA A 1 -36.31 10.73 17.69
C ALA A 1 -35.42 11.08 16.52
N GLY A 2 -34.25 11.67 16.80
CA GLY A 2 -33.25 12.04 15.80
C GLY A 2 -32.34 10.87 15.51
N ARG A 3 -32.19 10.51 14.23
CA ARG A 3 -31.18 9.56 13.77
C ARG A 3 -29.79 10.22 13.88
N PRO A 4 -28.78 9.54 14.41
CA PRO A 4 -27.42 10.07 14.35
C PRO A 4 -26.95 10.06 12.90
N GLN A 5 -26.60 11.23 12.40
CA GLN A 5 -25.91 11.43 11.13
C GLN A 5 -24.50 10.84 11.27
N HIS A 6 -24.25 9.70 10.67
CA HIS A 6 -22.88 9.23 10.43
C HIS A 6 -22.28 10.10 9.33
N GLU A 7 -21.70 11.19 9.71
CA GLU A 7 -20.78 11.91 8.84
C GLU A 7 -19.53 11.06 8.61
N ARG A 8 -19.51 10.36 7.49
CA ARG A 8 -18.30 9.80 6.93
C ARG A 8 -17.50 10.93 6.29
N SER A 9 -16.85 11.73 7.09
CA SER A 9 -15.83 12.63 6.60
C SER A 9 -14.48 11.90 6.59
N CYS A 10 -14.25 11.07 5.61
CA CYS A 10 -12.90 10.69 5.24
C CYS A 10 -12.25 11.87 4.54
N ARG A 11 -11.87 12.88 5.28
CA ARG A 11 -10.92 13.88 4.79
C ARG A 11 -9.59 13.14 4.61
N ALA A 12 -9.06 13.18 3.39
CA ALA A 12 -7.72 12.72 3.09
C ALA A 12 -6.74 13.40 4.07
N HIS A 13 -6.09 12.61 4.89
CA HIS A 13 -5.05 13.11 5.80
C HIS A 13 -3.69 12.80 5.18
N PRO A 14 -2.73 13.75 5.21
CA PRO A 14 -1.37 13.56 4.68
C PRO A 14 -0.54 12.56 5.51
N GLN A 15 -1.17 11.70 6.27
CA GLN A 15 -0.53 10.83 7.26
C GLN A 15 -0.82 9.37 6.99
N CYS A 16 0.22 8.56 7.03
CA CYS A 16 0.07 7.11 7.16
C CYS A 16 0.28 6.71 8.61
N VAL A 17 -0.67 5.99 9.18
CA VAL A 17 -0.70 5.63 10.60
C VAL A 17 -0.83 4.13 10.74
N LEU A 18 0.10 3.52 11.46
CA LEU A 18 0.05 2.11 11.85
C LEU A 18 -0.60 1.96 13.22
N HIS A 19 -1.60 1.11 13.31
CA HIS A 19 -2.22 0.71 14.57
C HIS A 19 -1.74 -0.68 14.95
N HIS A 20 -1.06 -0.80 16.07
CA HIS A 20 -0.69 -2.09 16.63
C HIS A 20 -1.77 -2.60 17.58
N ARG A 21 -2.18 -3.85 17.40
CA ARG A 21 -2.96 -4.57 18.39
C ARG A 21 -1.98 -5.24 19.35
N ALA A 22 -2.02 -4.88 20.63
CA ALA A 22 -1.26 -5.61 21.63
C ALA A 22 -1.85 -7.03 21.81
N ASP A 23 -1.00 -7.96 22.26
CA ASP A 23 -1.35 -9.38 22.41
C ASP A 23 -2.62 -9.58 23.24
N VAL A 24 -3.59 -10.31 22.68
CA VAL A 24 -4.90 -10.59 23.29
C VAL A 24 -4.90 -11.83 24.19
N SER A 25 -3.75 -12.41 24.50
CA SER A 25 -3.66 -13.63 25.31
C SER A 25 -4.18 -13.49 26.76
N SER A 26 -4.44 -12.26 27.22
CA SER A 26 -4.85 -11.95 28.59
C SER A 26 -6.35 -11.64 28.80
N GLY A 27 -7.18 -11.76 27.76
CA GLY A 27 -8.63 -11.50 27.88
C GLY A 27 -9.04 -10.02 28.07
N ASN A 28 -8.09 -9.11 28.25
CA ASN A 28 -8.32 -7.68 28.20
C ASN A 28 -8.01 -7.21 26.77
N THR A 29 -8.94 -6.50 26.13
CA THR A 29 -8.69 -5.82 24.85
C THR A 29 -7.76 -4.64 25.16
N PRO A 30 -6.44 -4.72 24.88
CA PRO A 30 -5.58 -3.60 25.17
C PRO A 30 -5.89 -2.48 24.16
N PRO A 31 -5.73 -1.22 24.54
CA PRO A 31 -5.89 -0.11 23.61
C PRO A 31 -4.86 -0.27 22.47
N PHE A 32 -5.35 -0.05 21.24
CA PHE A 32 -4.44 0.01 20.10
C PHE A 32 -3.41 1.11 20.29
N THR A 33 -2.14 0.78 20.14
CA THR A 33 -1.08 1.78 20.11
C THR A 33 -1.04 2.41 18.73
N LYS A 34 -1.16 3.73 18.66
CA LYS A 34 -1.08 4.49 17.42
C LYS A 34 0.35 4.97 17.20
N SER A 35 0.94 4.60 16.07
CA SER A 35 2.24 5.11 15.63
C SER A 35 2.11 5.85 14.30
N LEU A 36 2.57 7.09 14.27
CA LEU A 36 2.67 7.87 13.04
C LEU A 36 3.94 7.44 12.32
N ILE A 37 3.79 6.72 11.20
CA ILE A 37 4.93 6.20 10.42
C ILE A 37 5.34 7.13 9.27
N TYR A 38 4.44 8.02 8.85
CA TYR A 38 4.71 9.00 7.81
C TYR A 38 3.79 10.21 7.93
N ASN A 39 4.37 11.40 7.70
CA ASN A 39 3.64 12.66 7.61
C ASN A 39 4.25 13.52 6.50
N HIS A 40 3.42 13.98 5.58
CA HIS A 40 3.81 14.94 4.55
C HIS A 40 2.94 16.20 4.67
N SER A 41 3.54 17.37 4.51
CA SER A 41 2.85 18.65 4.77
C SER A 41 1.72 18.96 3.77
N THR A 42 1.77 18.39 2.56
CA THR A 42 0.86 18.78 1.46
C THR A 42 0.34 17.61 0.63
N LYS A 43 0.79 16.37 0.87
CA LYS A 43 0.42 15.20 0.05
C LYS A 43 -0.28 14.16 0.89
N ASP A 44 -1.40 13.68 0.38
CA ASP A 44 -2.17 12.61 1.01
C ASP A 44 -1.49 11.25 0.85
N SER A 45 -1.71 10.38 1.84
CA SER A 45 -1.35 8.96 1.78
C SER A 45 -2.58 8.11 1.55
N LYS A 46 -2.48 7.06 0.74
CA LYS A 46 -3.61 6.22 0.31
C LYS A 46 -3.22 4.74 0.31
N GLY A 47 -4.22 3.86 0.42
CA GLY A 47 -4.11 2.43 0.19
C GLY A 47 -2.97 1.74 0.95
N PRO A 48 -2.87 1.89 2.28
CA PRO A 48 -1.80 1.22 3.02
C PRO A 48 -2.02 -0.28 3.06
N SER A 49 -0.97 -1.04 2.80
CA SER A 49 -0.87 -2.48 3.05
C SER A 49 0.26 -2.73 4.05
N VAL A 50 0.01 -3.60 5.02
CA VAL A 50 0.95 -3.94 6.10
C VAL A 50 1.32 -5.41 6.01
N ASN A 51 2.60 -5.74 6.20
CA ASN A 51 3.06 -7.11 6.24
C ASN A 51 2.62 -7.85 7.52
N GLU A 52 2.84 -9.16 7.60
CA GLU A 52 2.26 -10.03 8.63
C GLU A 52 2.63 -9.61 10.06
N ASP A 53 3.85 -9.21 10.31
CA ASP A 53 4.34 -8.83 11.64
C ASP A 53 4.27 -7.32 11.95
N GLY A 54 3.80 -6.51 10.99
CA GLY A 54 3.71 -5.06 11.12
C GLY A 54 5.04 -4.32 11.03
N SER A 55 6.11 -4.99 10.62
CA SER A 55 7.46 -4.39 10.50
C SER A 55 7.65 -3.60 9.21
N ALA A 56 6.77 -3.74 8.24
CA ALA A 56 6.80 -3.02 6.97
C ALA A 56 5.41 -2.59 6.50
N VAL A 57 5.33 -1.42 5.89
CA VAL A 57 4.09 -0.87 5.31
C VAL A 57 4.41 -0.29 3.95
N ALA A 58 3.65 -0.69 2.92
CA ALA A 58 3.64 -0.02 1.63
C ALA A 58 2.39 0.87 1.53
N PHE A 59 2.49 2.02 0.87
CA PHE A 59 1.36 2.93 0.68
C PHE A 59 1.61 3.88 -0.49
N GLY A 60 0.53 4.29 -1.15
CA GLY A 60 0.57 5.32 -2.17
C GLY A 60 0.66 6.74 -1.58
N ARG A 61 1.30 7.66 -2.29
CA ARG A 61 1.28 9.09 -2.03
C ARG A 61 0.71 9.83 -3.25
N ALA A 62 -0.04 10.90 -3.00
CA ALA A 62 -0.84 11.61 -4.00
C ALA A 62 -0.06 12.33 -5.13
N ASP A 63 1.24 12.09 -5.27
CA ASP A 63 2.10 12.57 -6.35
C ASP A 63 2.71 11.43 -7.19
N ASP A 64 1.93 10.38 -7.39
CA ASP A 64 2.30 9.24 -8.22
C ASP A 64 3.53 8.47 -7.67
N VAL A 65 3.58 8.26 -6.37
CA VAL A 65 4.71 7.63 -5.69
C VAL A 65 4.23 6.50 -4.79
N ILE A 66 4.90 5.37 -4.84
CA ILE A 66 4.78 4.32 -3.81
C ILE A 66 5.87 4.52 -2.77
N MET A 67 5.44 4.54 -1.53
CA MET A 67 6.28 4.65 -0.34
C MET A 67 6.39 3.30 0.35
N VAL A 68 7.53 3.06 0.99
CA VAL A 68 7.69 1.96 1.93
C VAL A 68 8.26 2.49 3.24
N TRP A 69 7.67 2.05 4.34
CA TRP A 69 8.21 2.24 5.69
C TRP A 69 8.65 0.88 6.23
N LYS A 70 9.77 0.85 6.92
CA LYS A 70 10.25 -0.32 7.67
C LYS A 70 10.58 0.07 9.09
N ALA A 71 10.17 -0.75 10.06
CA ALA A 71 10.43 -0.52 11.48
C ALA A 71 11.93 -0.41 11.78
N ALA A 72 12.77 -1.23 11.13
CA ALA A 72 14.22 -1.19 11.27
C ALA A 72 14.85 0.12 10.79
N GLU A 73 14.23 0.80 9.82
CA GLU A 73 14.71 2.08 9.27
C GLU A 73 14.13 3.28 10.04
N GLY A 74 12.96 3.10 10.68
CA GLY A 74 12.25 4.15 11.42
C GLY A 74 11.67 5.27 10.56
N THR A 75 11.89 5.23 9.24
CA THR A 75 11.46 6.26 8.29
C THR A 75 10.85 5.64 7.06
N ALA A 76 9.93 6.38 6.41
CA ALA A 76 9.42 5.99 5.10
C ALA A 76 10.28 6.59 3.99
N ARG A 77 10.47 5.83 2.92
CA ARG A 77 11.19 6.25 1.72
C ARG A 77 10.40 5.98 0.45
N VAL A 78 10.76 6.61 -0.63
CA VAL A 78 10.22 6.32 -1.96
C VAL A 78 10.71 4.95 -2.41
N LEU A 79 9.76 4.08 -2.79
CA LEU A 79 10.03 2.80 -3.41
C LEU A 79 9.97 2.91 -4.94
N ALA A 80 8.94 3.56 -5.47
CA ALA A 80 8.74 3.78 -6.89
C ALA A 80 8.10 5.14 -7.17
N SER A 81 8.32 5.67 -8.37
CA SER A 81 7.70 6.90 -8.90
C SER A 81 7.07 6.63 -10.26
N ASN A 82 6.22 7.55 -10.73
CA ASN A 82 5.38 7.39 -11.92
C ASN A 82 4.38 6.23 -11.82
N THR A 83 3.91 5.96 -10.62
CA THR A 83 2.88 4.97 -10.34
C THR A 83 1.48 5.56 -10.56
N TYR A 84 0.45 4.72 -10.53
CA TYR A 84 -0.93 5.21 -10.68
C TYR A 84 -1.40 5.82 -9.35
N ASP A 85 -1.77 7.10 -9.40
CA ASP A 85 -2.08 7.91 -8.19
C ASP A 85 -3.47 7.66 -7.61
N SER A 86 -4.40 7.23 -8.44
CA SER A 86 -5.81 7.47 -8.11
C SER A 86 -6.36 6.59 -6.99
N THR A 87 -5.76 5.46 -6.73
CA THR A 87 -6.32 4.46 -5.82
C THR A 87 -5.39 4.11 -4.65
N GLY A 88 -4.08 4.28 -4.83
CA GLY A 88 -3.10 3.82 -3.86
C GLY A 88 -3.06 2.30 -3.77
N ASP A 89 -3.45 1.60 -4.85
CA ASP A 89 -3.50 0.16 -4.88
C ASP A 89 -2.09 -0.42 -4.93
N CYS A 90 -1.61 -0.75 -3.75
CA CYS A 90 -0.38 -1.49 -3.56
C CYS A 90 -0.59 -2.57 -2.50
N ASP A 91 0.16 -3.64 -2.61
CA ASP A 91 0.18 -4.71 -1.64
C ASP A 91 1.62 -5.07 -1.27
N ILE A 92 1.82 -5.59 -0.06
CA ILE A 92 3.14 -5.97 0.46
C ILE A 92 3.11 -7.44 0.89
N SER A 93 4.17 -8.20 0.57
CA SER A 93 4.31 -9.59 0.99
C SER A 93 4.35 -9.74 2.51
N ALA A 94 3.96 -10.91 3.04
CA ALA A 94 3.94 -11.16 4.48
C ALA A 94 5.32 -11.00 5.13
N ASP A 95 6.40 -11.32 4.41
CA ASP A 95 7.78 -11.14 4.85
C ASP A 95 8.29 -9.68 4.73
N GLY A 96 7.50 -8.79 4.11
CA GLY A 96 7.83 -7.38 3.91
C GLY A 96 8.93 -7.11 2.88
N ASN A 97 9.33 -8.10 2.09
CA ASN A 97 10.44 -7.99 1.14
C ASN A 97 10.01 -7.55 -0.26
N TRP A 98 8.73 -7.67 -0.60
CA TRP A 98 8.19 -7.38 -1.91
C TRP A 98 6.96 -6.48 -1.83
N ALA A 99 6.82 -5.56 -2.76
CA ALA A 99 5.61 -4.76 -2.93
C ALA A 99 5.15 -4.81 -4.39
N ALA A 100 3.87 -5.04 -4.59
CA ALA A 100 3.20 -4.99 -5.88
C ALA A 100 2.36 -3.72 -5.99
N TYR A 101 2.35 -3.06 -7.15
CA TYR A 101 1.61 -1.82 -7.36
C TYR A 101 1.32 -1.58 -8.85
N GLU A 102 0.34 -0.71 -9.14
CA GLU A 102 0.03 -0.26 -10.50
C GLU A 102 0.98 0.85 -10.98
N THR A 103 1.33 0.81 -12.26
CA THR A 103 2.08 1.89 -12.91
C THR A 103 1.19 2.75 -13.81
N LYS A 104 1.51 4.06 -13.88
CA LYS A 104 0.68 5.06 -14.57
C LYS A 104 0.71 4.96 -16.09
N SER A 105 1.82 4.59 -16.69
CA SER A 105 2.04 4.80 -18.12
C SER A 105 1.33 3.79 -19.01
N VAL A 106 1.07 2.58 -18.53
CA VAL A 106 0.54 1.47 -19.33
C VAL A 106 -0.37 0.52 -18.54
N TYR A 107 -0.83 0.92 -17.36
CA TYR A 107 -1.69 0.08 -16.52
C TYR A 107 -1.08 -1.30 -16.23
N ASN A 108 0.21 -1.31 -15.94
CA ASN A 108 0.96 -2.52 -15.61
C ASN A 108 0.99 -2.75 -14.10
N ILE A 109 1.24 -3.98 -13.70
CA ILE A 109 1.62 -4.32 -12.33
C ILE A 109 3.13 -4.52 -12.28
N GLU A 110 3.78 -3.89 -11.33
CA GLU A 110 5.18 -4.13 -10.99
C GLU A 110 5.29 -4.77 -9.62
N LEU A 111 6.19 -5.76 -9.50
CA LEU A 111 6.64 -6.34 -8.25
C LEU A 111 8.07 -5.88 -8.00
N THR A 112 8.29 -5.22 -6.87
CA THR A 112 9.56 -4.56 -6.56
C THR A 112 10.07 -4.96 -5.19
N SER A 113 11.39 -5.21 -5.10
CA SER A 113 12.04 -5.47 -3.83
C SER A 113 11.98 -4.23 -2.93
N THR A 114 11.42 -4.38 -1.73
CA THR A 114 11.35 -3.31 -0.74
C THR A 114 12.71 -2.93 -0.15
N ALA A 115 13.73 -3.73 -0.33
CA ALA A 115 15.10 -3.44 0.13
C ALA A 115 15.87 -2.60 -0.89
N SER A 116 15.92 -3.05 -2.14
CA SER A 116 16.75 -2.45 -3.18
C SER A 116 15.99 -1.51 -4.14
N GLY A 117 14.67 -1.61 -4.22
CA GLY A 117 13.88 -0.95 -5.27
C GLY A 117 14.02 -1.62 -6.64
N SER A 118 14.66 -2.78 -6.71
CA SER A 118 14.82 -3.51 -7.98
C SER A 118 13.50 -4.18 -8.38
N ILE A 119 13.07 -3.95 -9.62
CA ILE A 119 11.88 -4.56 -10.20
C ILE A 119 12.19 -6.03 -10.53
N ALA A 120 11.38 -6.94 -10.01
CA ALA A 120 11.49 -8.37 -10.24
C ALA A 120 10.53 -8.88 -11.31
N LEU A 121 9.34 -8.27 -11.39
CA LEU A 121 8.29 -8.65 -12.33
C LEU A 121 7.62 -7.40 -12.87
N VAL A 122 7.36 -7.40 -14.18
CA VAL A 122 6.47 -6.44 -14.83
C VAL A 122 5.42 -7.24 -15.59
N VAL A 123 4.15 -7.05 -15.21
CA VAL A 123 3.02 -7.55 -15.99
C VAL A 123 2.63 -6.47 -16.97
N ASN A 124 2.96 -6.68 -18.24
CA ASN A 124 2.58 -5.79 -19.33
C ASN A 124 1.28 -6.30 -19.95
N GLU A 125 0.19 -5.57 -19.71
CA GLU A 125 -1.00 -5.73 -20.53
C GLU A 125 -0.86 -4.86 -21.79
N ASP A 126 -1.40 -5.36 -22.90
CA ASP A 126 -1.29 -4.65 -24.18
C ASP A 126 -2.16 -3.38 -24.18
N ALA A 127 -1.54 -2.23 -23.97
CA ALA A 127 -2.20 -0.94 -24.00
C ALA A 127 -2.94 -0.66 -25.34
N THR A 128 -2.57 -1.35 -26.42
CA THR A 128 -3.25 -1.21 -27.72
C THR A 128 -4.57 -1.96 -27.78
N SER A 129 -4.76 -2.98 -26.96
CA SER A 129 -6.02 -3.74 -26.83
C SER A 129 -7.02 -3.08 -25.88
N GLY A 130 -6.66 -2.01 -25.17
CA GLY A 130 -7.49 -1.38 -24.14
C GLY A 130 -7.56 -2.21 -22.84
N GLU A 131 -6.68 -3.16 -22.66
CA GLU A 131 -6.58 -3.96 -21.44
C GLU A 131 -5.87 -3.19 -20.34
N ARG A 132 -6.25 -3.46 -19.08
CA ARG A 132 -5.70 -2.85 -17.89
C ARG A 132 -5.48 -3.91 -16.83
N ALA A 133 -4.33 -3.90 -16.18
CA ALA A 133 -4.09 -4.62 -14.93
C ALA A 133 -4.31 -3.70 -13.74
N SER A 134 -5.06 -4.17 -12.74
CA SER A 134 -5.37 -3.42 -11.52
C SER A 134 -5.45 -4.33 -10.29
N ASP A 135 -5.56 -3.73 -9.12
CA ASP A 135 -5.80 -4.41 -7.84
C ASP A 135 -4.81 -5.56 -7.59
N PRO A 136 -3.49 -5.29 -7.55
CA PRO A 136 -2.51 -6.32 -7.31
C PRO A 136 -2.60 -6.87 -5.89
N SER A 137 -2.37 -8.18 -5.75
CA SER A 137 -2.15 -8.84 -4.47
C SER A 137 -0.95 -9.78 -4.58
N VAL A 138 -0.05 -9.72 -3.60
CA VAL A 138 1.20 -10.48 -3.60
C VAL A 138 1.14 -11.60 -2.55
N SER A 139 1.69 -12.78 -2.88
CA SER A 139 1.82 -13.89 -1.93
C SER A 139 2.77 -13.55 -0.78
N GLY A 140 2.66 -14.31 0.32
CA GLY A 140 3.44 -14.05 1.52
C GLY A 140 4.96 -14.04 1.34
N ASP A 141 5.45 -14.81 0.40
CA ASP A 141 6.87 -14.95 0.02
C ASP A 141 7.27 -14.11 -1.21
N GLY A 142 6.32 -13.43 -1.84
CA GLY A 142 6.55 -12.65 -3.05
C GLY A 142 6.69 -13.46 -4.34
N GLU A 143 6.44 -14.78 -4.33
CA GLU A 143 6.59 -15.63 -5.53
C GLU A 143 5.43 -15.47 -6.53
N TYR A 144 4.25 -15.07 -6.05
CA TYR A 144 3.04 -14.95 -6.86
C TYR A 144 2.44 -13.55 -6.73
N VAL A 145 1.95 -13.03 -7.86
CA VAL A 145 1.13 -11.82 -7.93
C VAL A 145 -0.18 -12.15 -8.62
N ALA A 146 -1.29 -11.92 -7.94
CA ALA A 146 -2.63 -11.93 -8.54
C ALA A 146 -3.04 -10.49 -8.88
N TYR A 147 -3.83 -10.29 -9.91
CA TYR A 147 -4.32 -8.99 -10.32
C TYR A 147 -5.64 -9.12 -11.10
N VAL A 148 -6.39 -8.04 -11.19
CA VAL A 148 -7.59 -7.95 -12.02
C VAL A 148 -7.17 -7.52 -13.43
N ARG A 149 -7.71 -8.19 -14.45
CA ARG A 149 -7.56 -7.80 -15.85
C ARG A 149 -8.89 -7.33 -16.39
N ASP A 150 -8.97 -6.06 -16.71
CA ASP A 150 -10.14 -5.44 -17.30
C ASP A 150 -9.93 -5.23 -18.80
N ARG A 151 -11.00 -5.47 -19.58
CA ARG A 151 -11.11 -5.05 -20.97
C ARG A 151 -12.09 -3.90 -21.05
N ARG A 152 -11.68 -2.79 -21.63
CA ARG A 152 -12.55 -1.65 -21.92
C ARG A 152 -13.07 -1.69 -23.35
#